data_02713c5550ea6cbbe7d77116f57f53fd
#
_entry.id   02713c5550ea6cbbe7d77116f57f53fd
#
_cell.length_a   1.000
_cell.length_b   1.000
_cell.length_c   1.000
_cell.angle_alpha   90.00
_cell.angle_beta   90.00
_cell.angle_gamma   90.00
#
_symmetry.space_group_name_H-M   'P 1'
#
loop_
_entity.id
_entity.type
_entity.pdbx_description
1 polymer ?
#
loop_
_entity_poly.entity_id
_entity_poly.type
_entity_poly.pdbx_seq_one_letter_code
_entity_poly.pdbx_strand_id
1 'polypeptide(L)'
;MTILEKRQEVQELTLEEVMGDRFGRYSKYIIQERALPDIRDGLKPVQRRILFSMNKDGNTFDKGFRKSAKSVGNIMGNYHPHGDSSIYEAMVRLSQDWKLREVLIEMHGNNGSMDGDPPAAMRYTEARLS
;
A
#
# COMPACT_ATOMS: atom_id res chain seq x y z
N MET A 1 10.16 -21.01 14.83
CA MET A 1 9.96 -19.57 14.47
C MET A 1 8.63 -19.07 14.99
N THR A 2 8.65 -18.02 15.74
CA THR A 2 7.46 -17.40 16.30
C THR A 2 6.73 -16.59 15.23
N ILE A 3 5.50 -16.22 15.52
CA ILE A 3 4.74 -15.33 14.62
C ILE A 3 5.46 -14.00 14.43
N LEU A 4 6.07 -13.51 15.49
CA LEU A 4 6.80 -12.25 15.44
C LEU A 4 8.05 -12.35 14.57
N GLU A 5 8.77 -13.44 14.67
CA GLU A 5 9.93 -13.68 13.82
C GLU A 5 9.52 -13.83 12.36
N LYS A 6 8.41 -14.51 12.09
CA LYS A 6 7.86 -14.60 10.75
C LYS A 6 7.46 -13.25 10.19
N ARG A 7 6.91 -12.40 11.01
CA ARG A 7 6.60 -11.04 10.60
C ARG A 7 7.83 -10.24 10.26
N GLN A 8 8.86 -10.42 11.06
CA GLN A 8 10.12 -9.76 10.83
C GLN A 8 10.75 -10.23 9.52
N GLU A 9 10.72 -11.51 9.26
CA GLU A 9 11.15 -12.05 7.98
C GLU A 9 10.31 -11.51 6.83
N VAL A 10 9.00 -11.47 7.00
CA VAL A 10 8.14 -10.88 5.99
C VAL A 10 8.46 -9.44 5.75
N GLN A 11 8.88 -8.69 6.75
CA GLN A 11 9.30 -7.32 6.54
C GLN A 11 10.65 -7.17 5.86
N GLU A 12 11.55 -8.06 6.13
CA GLU A 12 12.90 -8.03 5.56
C GLU A 12 12.98 -8.67 4.19
N LEU A 13 12.36 -9.82 4.08
CA LEU A 13 12.36 -10.62 2.90
C LEU A 13 11.21 -10.36 2.03
N THR A 14 10.31 -9.98 2.66
CA THR A 14 9.02 -9.68 2.46
C THR A 14 8.51 -9.98 1.15
N LEU A 15 8.63 -9.07 0.32
CA LEU A 15 7.96 -9.17 -0.93
C LEU A 15 8.61 -10.19 -1.81
N GLU A 16 9.90 -10.33 -1.71
CA GLU A 16 10.64 -11.24 -2.56
C GLU A 16 10.48 -12.69 -2.14
N GLU A 17 10.75 -12.97 -0.89
CA GLU A 17 10.71 -14.36 -0.43
C GLU A 17 9.31 -14.89 -0.30
N VAL A 18 8.43 -14.11 0.30
CA VAL A 18 7.08 -14.56 0.56
C VAL A 18 6.31 -14.75 -0.73
N MET A 19 6.54 -13.92 -1.73
CA MET A 19 5.88 -14.05 -3.02
C MET A 19 6.56 -15.06 -3.95
N GLY A 20 7.80 -15.43 -3.69
CA GLY A 20 8.55 -16.31 -4.58
C GLY A 20 8.35 -17.78 -4.32
N ASP A 21 8.56 -18.26 -3.12
CA ASP A 21 8.76 -19.66 -2.89
C ASP A 21 7.72 -20.39 -2.10
N ARG A 22 6.81 -19.73 -1.44
CA ARG A 22 5.99 -20.34 -0.41
C ARG A 22 4.53 -20.10 -0.60
N PHE A 23 4.09 -20.29 -1.80
CA PHE A 23 2.75 -19.89 -2.19
C PHE A 23 1.64 -20.37 -1.22
N GLY A 24 1.63 -21.62 -0.83
CA GLY A 24 0.61 -22.13 0.09
C GLY A 24 0.68 -21.53 1.49
N ARG A 25 1.86 -21.47 2.06
CA ARG A 25 2.08 -20.86 3.38
C ARG A 25 1.89 -19.35 3.31
N TYR A 26 2.33 -18.77 2.23
CA TYR A 26 2.19 -17.35 1.96
C TYR A 26 0.73 -16.93 1.90
N SER A 27 -0.11 -17.65 1.17
CA SER A 27 -1.53 -17.31 1.06
C SER A 27 -2.22 -17.28 2.42
N LYS A 28 -1.97 -18.28 3.25
CA LYS A 28 -2.55 -18.33 4.58
C LYS A 28 -2.05 -17.19 5.46
N TYR A 29 -0.77 -16.90 5.39
CA TYR A 29 -0.14 -15.86 6.18
C TYR A 29 -0.64 -14.47 5.76
N ILE A 30 -0.76 -14.24 4.48
CA ILE A 30 -1.27 -12.98 3.93
C ILE A 30 -2.73 -12.75 4.34
N ILE A 31 -3.55 -13.76 4.33
CA ILE A 31 -4.94 -13.62 4.78
C ILE A 31 -5.00 -13.18 6.23
N GLN A 32 -4.16 -13.74 7.07
CA GLN A 32 -4.09 -13.34 8.48
C GLN A 32 -3.58 -11.92 8.64
N GLU A 33 -2.57 -11.52 7.89
CA GLU A 33 -1.96 -10.20 8.02
C GLU A 33 -2.76 -9.08 7.38
N ARG A 34 -3.61 -9.37 6.42
CA ARG A 34 -4.42 -8.34 5.75
C ARG A 34 -5.28 -7.54 6.71
N ALA A 35 -5.74 -8.15 7.76
CA ALA A 35 -6.61 -7.52 8.72
C ALA A 35 -5.87 -6.86 9.88
N LEU A 36 -4.59 -7.21 10.08
CA LEU A 36 -3.84 -6.79 11.27
C LEU A 36 -2.69 -5.86 10.89
N PRO A 37 -2.67 -4.65 11.46
CA PRO A 37 -1.51 -3.77 11.33
C PRO A 37 -0.30 -4.39 12.02
N ASP A 38 0.88 -4.07 11.52
CA ASP A 38 2.12 -4.45 12.18
C ASP A 38 2.29 -3.63 13.46
N ILE A 39 2.69 -4.30 14.55
CA ILE A 39 2.82 -3.64 15.85
C ILE A 39 3.95 -2.60 15.87
N ARG A 40 4.91 -2.68 14.97
CA ARG A 40 6.04 -1.74 14.93
C ARG A 40 5.71 -0.42 14.27
N ASP A 41 4.98 -0.43 13.18
CA ASP A 41 4.70 0.77 12.38
C ASP A 41 3.22 1.02 12.10
N GLY A 42 2.35 0.12 12.53
CA GLY A 42 0.91 0.26 12.34
C GLY A 42 0.44 0.03 10.91
N LEU A 43 1.31 -0.41 10.01
CA LEU A 43 0.94 -0.60 8.61
C LEU A 43 0.41 -2.00 8.35
N LYS A 44 -0.63 -2.08 7.55
CA LYS A 44 -1.10 -3.35 7.00
C LYS A 44 -0.21 -3.75 5.82
N PRO A 45 -0.15 -5.03 5.47
CA PRO A 45 0.70 -5.47 4.35
C PRO A 45 0.46 -4.74 3.03
N VAL A 46 -0.79 -4.47 2.67
CA VAL A 46 -1.08 -3.72 1.44
C VAL A 46 -0.50 -2.32 1.50
N GLN A 47 -0.58 -1.66 2.63
CA GLN A 47 -0.04 -0.31 2.82
C GLN A 47 1.49 -0.30 2.65
N ARG A 48 2.14 -1.28 3.26
CA ARG A 48 3.60 -1.42 3.14
C ARG A 48 4.04 -1.66 1.71
N ARG A 49 3.30 -2.49 0.97
CA ARG A 49 3.59 -2.77 -0.43
C ARG A 49 3.42 -1.55 -1.31
N ILE A 50 2.41 -0.74 -1.04
CA ILE A 50 2.20 0.53 -1.73
C ILE A 50 3.40 1.45 -1.53
N LEU A 51 3.79 1.67 -0.29
CA LEU A 51 4.90 2.56 0.04
C LEU A 51 6.21 2.05 -0.54
N PHE A 52 6.45 0.76 -0.45
CA PHE A 52 7.65 0.14 -1.02
C PHE A 52 7.70 0.33 -2.54
N SER A 53 6.62 0.02 -3.23
CA SER A 53 6.55 0.14 -4.69
C SER A 53 6.75 1.58 -5.14
N MET A 54 6.08 2.51 -4.51
CA MET A 54 6.22 3.93 -4.86
C MET A 54 7.64 4.43 -4.62
N ASN A 55 8.28 4.02 -3.54
CA ASN A 55 9.65 4.39 -3.25
C ASN A 55 10.63 3.78 -4.25
N LYS A 56 10.44 2.52 -4.59
CA LYS A 56 11.27 1.82 -5.59
C LYS A 56 11.18 2.47 -6.96
N ASP A 57 10.00 2.93 -7.32
CA ASP A 57 9.76 3.61 -8.60
C ASP A 57 10.22 5.07 -8.60
N GLY A 58 10.70 5.56 -7.48
CA GLY A 58 11.10 6.95 -7.35
C GLY A 58 9.94 7.94 -7.37
N ASN A 59 8.74 7.48 -7.04
CA ASN A 59 7.55 8.31 -7.00
C ASN A 59 7.48 9.02 -5.63
N THR A 60 8.34 9.99 -5.44
CA THR A 60 8.59 10.61 -4.15
C THR A 60 8.29 12.12 -4.18
N PHE A 61 8.28 12.72 -3.00
CA PHE A 61 7.90 14.13 -2.79
C PHE A 61 8.75 15.14 -3.57
N ASP A 62 9.98 14.78 -3.89
CA ASP A 62 10.93 15.62 -4.61
C ASP A 62 10.75 15.56 -6.13
N LYS A 63 9.78 14.80 -6.59
CA LYS A 63 9.48 14.63 -8.01
C LYS A 63 8.02 14.99 -8.29
N GLY A 64 7.68 15.09 -9.56
CA GLY A 64 6.31 15.37 -9.95
C GLY A 64 5.35 14.25 -9.57
N PHE A 65 4.09 14.60 -9.47
CA PHE A 65 3.05 13.60 -9.24
C PHE A 65 2.95 12.65 -10.43
N ARG A 66 2.58 11.42 -10.14
CA ARG A 66 2.31 10.39 -11.16
C ARG A 66 0.86 9.95 -11.08
N LYS A 67 0.32 9.51 -12.19
CA LYS A 67 -1.07 9.04 -12.22
C LYS A 67 -1.26 7.86 -11.26
N SER A 68 -2.29 7.94 -10.44
CA SER A 68 -2.62 6.90 -9.48
C SER A 68 -2.85 5.55 -10.15
N ALA A 69 -3.50 5.54 -11.31
CA ALA A 69 -3.75 4.31 -12.06
C ALA A 69 -2.46 3.58 -12.43
N LYS A 70 -1.41 4.31 -12.76
CA LYS A 70 -0.11 3.71 -13.07
C LYS A 70 0.52 3.09 -11.83
N SER A 71 0.49 3.79 -10.72
CA SER A 71 1.03 3.28 -9.45
C SER A 71 0.27 2.03 -9.00
N VAL A 72 -1.05 2.05 -9.08
CA VAL A 72 -1.88 0.90 -8.75
C VAL A 72 -1.54 -0.31 -9.63
N GLY A 73 -1.39 -0.08 -10.93
CA GLY A 73 -1.01 -1.13 -11.87
C GLY A 73 0.32 -1.77 -11.53
N ASN A 74 1.32 -0.97 -11.18
CA ASN A 74 2.64 -1.47 -10.80
C ASN A 74 2.58 -2.30 -9.52
N ILE A 75 1.82 -1.84 -8.54
CA ILE A 75 1.66 -2.56 -7.27
C ILE A 75 0.96 -3.89 -7.50
N MET A 76 -0.12 -3.89 -8.24
CA MET A 76 -0.90 -5.08 -8.54
C MET A 76 -0.08 -6.10 -9.34
N GLY A 77 0.66 -5.64 -10.31
CA GLY A 77 1.45 -6.51 -11.17
C GLY A 77 2.63 -7.16 -10.48
N ASN A 78 3.26 -6.46 -9.54
CA ASN A 78 4.52 -6.91 -8.95
C ASN A 78 4.39 -7.45 -7.53
N TYR A 79 3.46 -6.92 -6.74
CA TYR A 79 3.50 -7.16 -5.30
C TYR A 79 2.19 -7.60 -4.68
N HIS A 80 1.06 -7.30 -5.29
CA HIS A 80 -0.22 -7.54 -4.64
C HIS A 80 -1.24 -8.07 -5.64
N PRO A 81 -1.51 -9.39 -5.64
CA PRO A 81 -2.33 -10.02 -6.67
C PRO A 81 -3.85 -9.82 -6.50
N HIS A 82 -4.25 -8.86 -5.71
CA HIS A 82 -5.67 -8.54 -5.51
C HIS A 82 -6.09 -7.39 -6.41
N GLY A 83 -7.39 -7.15 -6.49
CA GLY A 83 -7.95 -6.18 -7.40
C GLY A 83 -7.46 -4.75 -7.19
N ASP A 84 -7.49 -3.97 -8.26
CA ASP A 84 -7.05 -2.58 -8.28
C ASP A 84 -7.83 -1.68 -7.31
N SER A 85 -9.11 -1.96 -7.11
CA SER A 85 -9.95 -1.17 -6.21
C SER A 85 -9.45 -1.19 -4.77
N SER A 86 -9.05 -2.36 -4.28
CA SER A 86 -8.55 -2.47 -2.91
C SER A 86 -7.22 -1.75 -2.73
N ILE A 87 -6.36 -1.79 -3.74
CA ILE A 87 -5.08 -1.09 -3.73
C ILE A 87 -5.30 0.43 -3.74
N TYR A 88 -6.16 0.90 -4.62
CA TYR A 88 -6.46 2.32 -4.72
C TYR A 88 -7.11 2.86 -3.44
N GLU A 89 -8.05 2.13 -2.87
CA GLU A 89 -8.67 2.52 -1.60
C GLU A 89 -7.63 2.67 -0.50
N ALA A 90 -6.68 1.75 -0.43
CA ALA A 90 -5.60 1.83 0.55
C ALA A 90 -4.69 3.05 0.29
N MET A 91 -4.38 3.35 -0.96
CA MET A 91 -3.62 4.55 -1.33
C MET A 91 -4.34 5.82 -0.90
N VAL A 92 -5.63 5.89 -1.16
CA VAL A 92 -6.45 7.05 -0.78
C VAL A 92 -6.44 7.24 0.73
N ARG A 93 -6.58 6.17 1.50
CA ARG A 93 -6.54 6.26 2.97
C ARG A 93 -5.21 6.79 3.48
N LEU A 94 -4.12 6.41 2.84
CA LEU A 94 -2.79 6.91 3.22
C LEU A 94 -2.60 8.39 2.88
N SER A 95 -3.48 8.96 2.08
CA SER A 95 -3.45 10.38 1.72
C SER A 95 -4.43 11.24 2.54
N GLN A 96 -5.26 10.62 3.35
CA GLN A 96 -6.33 11.34 4.05
C GLN A 96 -5.87 11.81 5.43
N ASP A 97 -5.77 13.10 5.62
CA ASP A 97 -5.27 13.71 6.85
C ASP A 97 -6.23 13.55 8.04
N TRP A 98 -7.50 13.31 7.79
CA TRP A 98 -8.48 13.06 8.86
C TRP A 98 -8.46 11.61 9.35
N LYS A 99 -7.73 10.72 8.68
CA LYS A 99 -7.60 9.32 9.08
C LYS A 99 -6.23 8.97 9.62
N LEU A 100 -5.23 9.75 9.28
CA LEU A 100 -3.85 9.50 9.69
C LEU A 100 -3.28 10.71 10.40
N ARG A 101 -2.53 10.43 11.45
CA ARG A 101 -1.79 11.47 12.15
C ARG A 101 -0.77 12.14 11.23
N GLU A 102 -0.07 11.33 10.43
CA GLU A 102 0.83 11.81 9.41
C GLU A 102 0.46 11.18 8.08
N VAL A 103 0.26 12.02 7.09
CA VAL A 103 -0.07 11.59 5.75
C VAL A 103 1.18 11.02 5.08
N LEU A 104 1.07 9.82 4.56
CA LEU A 104 2.20 9.13 3.93
C LEU A 104 2.20 9.26 2.41
N ILE A 105 1.08 9.61 1.82
CA ILE A 105 0.94 9.85 0.38
C ILE A 105 0.32 11.22 0.17
N GLU A 106 0.90 11.99 -0.73
CA GLU A 106 0.28 13.21 -1.24
C GLU A 106 -0.53 12.87 -2.47
N MET A 107 -1.76 13.29 -2.52
CA MET A 107 -2.63 13.05 -3.65
C MET A 107 -3.13 14.37 -4.24
N HIS A 108 -3.03 14.46 -5.55
CA HIS A 108 -3.53 15.60 -6.31
C HIS A 108 -4.84 15.20 -6.98
N GLY A 109 -5.89 15.93 -6.67
CA GLY A 109 -7.24 15.64 -7.09
C GLY A 109 -8.13 15.33 -5.89
N ASN A 110 -9.35 14.89 -6.16
CA ASN A 110 -10.31 14.58 -5.11
C ASN A 110 -10.00 13.24 -4.43
N ASN A 111 -9.54 13.30 -3.20
CA ASN A 111 -9.25 12.10 -2.38
C ASN A 111 -10.33 11.83 -1.31
N GLY A 112 -11.53 12.34 -1.54
CA GLY A 112 -12.63 12.15 -0.60
C GLY A 112 -12.73 13.26 0.42
N SER A 113 -13.66 13.13 1.36
CA SER A 113 -13.83 14.10 2.43
C SER A 113 -14.13 13.41 3.76
N MET A 114 -13.95 14.17 4.85
CA MET A 114 -14.32 13.72 6.19
C MET A 114 -15.81 13.42 6.31
N ASP A 115 -16.64 14.08 5.50
CA ASP A 115 -18.09 13.90 5.51
C ASP A 115 -18.57 12.68 4.72
N GLY A 116 -17.65 11.89 4.21
CA GLY A 116 -17.99 10.65 3.54
C GLY A 116 -18.12 10.73 2.03
N ASP A 117 -17.74 11.86 1.42
CA ASP A 117 -17.70 11.94 -0.03
C ASP A 117 -16.65 10.99 -0.59
N PRO A 118 -16.99 10.21 -1.61
CA PRO A 118 -16.01 9.28 -2.17
C PRO A 118 -14.92 10.01 -2.94
N PRO A 119 -13.72 9.41 -3.03
CA PRO A 119 -12.67 9.96 -3.86
C PRO A 119 -13.01 9.81 -5.34
N ALA A 120 -12.36 10.61 -6.17
CA ALA A 120 -12.41 10.43 -7.61
C ALA A 120 -11.80 9.10 -8.00
N ALA A 121 -12.20 8.54 -9.12
CA ALA A 121 -11.61 7.30 -9.64
C ALA A 121 -10.12 7.48 -9.91
N MET A 122 -9.36 6.40 -9.85
CA MET A 122 -7.89 6.44 -9.96
C MET A 122 -7.38 7.06 -11.27
N ARG A 123 -8.19 7.04 -12.32
CA ARG A 123 -7.81 7.66 -13.60
C ARG A 123 -7.81 9.18 -13.54
N TYR A 124 -8.39 9.77 -12.51
CA TYR A 124 -8.50 11.23 -12.36
C TYR A 124 -7.57 11.80 -11.31
N THR A 125 -6.86 10.96 -10.57
CA THR A 125 -5.98 11.44 -9.50
C THR A 125 -4.52 11.13 -9.79
N GLU A 126 -3.67 11.87 -9.12
CA GLU A 126 -2.21 11.69 -9.16
C GLU A 126 -1.71 11.57 -7.73
N ALA A 127 -0.61 10.85 -7.53
CA ALA A 127 -0.08 10.61 -6.20
C ALA A 127 1.45 10.53 -6.20
N ARG A 128 2.01 10.76 -5.01
CA ARG A 128 3.44 10.53 -4.74
C ARG A 128 3.61 10.34 -3.24
N LEU A 129 4.74 9.80 -2.83
CA LEU A 129 5.07 9.74 -1.40
C LEU A 129 5.29 11.14 -0.84
N SER A 130 4.79 11.38 0.33
CA SER A 130 4.99 12.65 1.02
C SER A 130 6.37 12.79 1.61
#